data_c98c2f3934bd3b166fdaef0ac63f6615
#
_entry.id   c98c2f3934bd3b166fdaef0ac63f6615
#
_cell.length_a   1.000
_cell.length_b   1.000
_cell.length_c   1.000
_cell.angle_alpha   90.00
_cell.angle_beta   90.00
_cell.angle_gamma   90.00
#
_symmetry.space_group_name_H-M   'P 1'
#
loop_
_entity.id
_entity.type
_entity.pdbx_description
1 polymer ?
#
loop_
_entity_poly.entity_id
_entity_poly.type
_entity_poly.pdbx_seq_one_letter_code
_entity_poly.pdbx_strand_id
1 'polypeptide(L)'
;MKHIRSLLALLLGAALLLGAAGAAYAAGPTPYLLDVRVGEITVSLRAYNESYEGNLYLSLTDLAQALRGTDRQFRVEYQAGGADGELWKLTTGQAAPASDAKKNAASAPGQSYLSLKRNRLFVDGGERRYYTYRSDDKDLYLSLADVQLMLDLTAWFDSAGVLRLEPGQPFAPDPFELKREDYFGAFNAVLVGDADTGEILFSVNRAWRYPIASLSKLMSYLLLVEAVEAGEIGWEDPVPISQKAAALSWSADGIVSLSPGATIPMEELTQAMMLASSNESALALAEYAAGTEADFVARMNERADELGLLSARFYTPHGLPSYSAGGLPGKRQNSMSATDLFRLSAYLLEHDPTLTDMTGQQFVHLPKLGFTTANSNPLVFNMPGVNGLKTGSTNRAGYCLVATLPVTVGEETHTLVAVVLGAETADVRGQCAEILLRAAKAHYEEEGFAPAA
;
A
#
# COMPACT_ATOMS: atom_id res chain seq x y z
N MET A 1 26.91 -3.62 -24.03
CA MET A 1 27.99 -2.86 -23.37
C MET A 1 27.51 -1.72 -22.49
N LYS A 2 26.26 -1.23 -22.61
CA LYS A 2 25.69 -0.20 -21.70
C LYS A 2 25.33 -0.79 -20.31
N HIS A 3 24.86 -2.04 -20.25
CA HIS A 3 24.42 -2.68 -18.99
C HIS A 3 25.56 -3.07 -18.02
N ILE A 4 26.79 -3.24 -18.51
CA ILE A 4 27.94 -3.54 -17.64
C ILE A 4 28.43 -2.29 -16.88
N ARG A 5 28.18 -1.08 -17.40
CA ARG A 5 28.58 0.17 -16.76
C ARG A 5 27.66 0.57 -15.61
N SER A 6 26.37 0.25 -15.68
CA SER A 6 25.42 0.48 -14.58
C SER A 6 25.67 -0.45 -13.39
N LEU A 7 26.00 -1.72 -13.65
CA LEU A 7 26.39 -2.66 -12.59
C LEU A 7 27.71 -2.28 -11.89
N LEU A 8 28.67 -1.71 -12.63
CA LEU A 8 29.94 -1.24 -12.05
C LEU A 8 29.74 0.05 -11.19
N ALA A 9 28.82 0.92 -11.54
CA ALA A 9 28.50 2.11 -10.74
C ALA A 9 27.84 1.73 -9.42
N LEU A 10 26.92 0.75 -9.42
CA LEU A 10 26.32 0.19 -8.21
C LEU A 10 27.34 -0.55 -7.33
N LEU A 11 28.28 -1.29 -7.93
CA LEU A 11 29.35 -2.00 -7.21
C LEU A 11 30.43 -1.04 -6.65
N LEU A 12 30.69 0.08 -7.29
CA LEU A 12 31.63 1.09 -6.78
C LEU A 12 31.00 1.94 -5.65
N GLY A 13 29.68 2.22 -5.72
CA GLY A 13 28.93 2.82 -4.60
C GLY A 13 28.90 1.92 -3.38
N ALA A 14 28.69 0.63 -3.56
CA ALA A 14 28.72 -0.37 -2.48
C ALA A 14 30.13 -0.60 -1.91
N ALA A 15 31.19 -0.49 -2.72
CA ALA A 15 32.56 -0.74 -2.28
C ALA A 15 33.13 0.40 -1.42
N LEU A 16 32.65 1.65 -1.59
CA LEU A 16 33.01 2.77 -0.73
C LEU A 16 32.30 2.72 0.65
N LEU A 17 31.20 1.98 0.77
CA LEU A 17 30.45 1.74 2.01
C LEU A 17 31.01 0.58 2.84
N LEU A 18 31.77 -0.35 2.25
CA LEU A 18 32.33 -1.53 2.94
C LEU A 18 33.59 -1.23 3.76
N GLY A 19 34.16 -0.03 3.66
CA GLY A 19 35.36 0.37 4.43
C GLY A 19 35.11 0.77 5.89
N ALA A 20 33.86 0.90 6.33
CA ALA A 20 33.52 1.36 7.69
C ALA A 20 32.71 0.34 8.53
N ALA A 21 32.56 -0.90 8.06
CA ALA A 21 31.71 -1.90 8.72
C ALA A 21 32.49 -2.79 9.73
N GLY A 22 33.24 -2.16 10.61
CA GLY A 22 33.90 -2.82 11.74
C GLY A 22 33.55 -2.15 13.06
N ALA A 23 32.50 -2.63 13.74
CA ALA A 23 32.07 -2.28 15.10
C ALA A 23 30.89 -1.31 15.23
N ALA A 24 29.67 -1.72 14.92
CA ALA A 24 28.47 -1.03 15.41
C ALA A 24 27.21 -1.92 15.41
N TYR A 25 27.19 -2.97 16.23
CA TYR A 25 25.99 -3.82 16.41
C TYR A 25 25.01 -3.30 17.50
N ALA A 26 25.17 -2.06 17.98
CA ALA A 26 24.34 -1.50 19.05
C ALA A 26 23.84 -0.06 18.81
N ALA A 27 24.21 0.60 17.74
CA ALA A 27 23.69 1.93 17.39
C ALA A 27 22.72 1.79 16.20
N GLY A 28 21.53 2.39 16.29
CA GLY A 28 20.58 2.45 15.18
C GLY A 28 21.21 3.12 13.93
N PRO A 29 20.53 3.02 12.77
CA PRO A 29 21.04 3.60 11.52
C PRO A 29 21.26 5.11 11.65
N THR A 30 22.36 5.60 11.09
CA THR A 30 22.74 7.02 11.14
C THR A 30 22.69 7.64 9.75
N PRO A 31 22.14 8.86 9.60
CA PRO A 31 22.14 9.55 8.32
C PRO A 31 23.53 9.98 7.89
N TYR A 32 23.74 10.12 6.60
CA TYR A 32 24.94 10.66 5.97
C TYR A 32 24.58 11.85 5.07
N LEU A 33 25.58 12.62 4.61
CA LEU A 33 25.38 13.68 3.63
C LEU A 33 25.45 13.11 2.22
N LEU A 34 24.41 13.38 1.42
CA LEU A 34 24.30 13.05 0.01
C LEU A 34 24.29 14.34 -0.80
N ASP A 35 25.21 14.45 -1.77
CA ASP A 35 25.17 15.55 -2.73
C ASP A 35 24.09 15.29 -3.78
N VAL A 36 23.19 16.25 -3.93
CA VAL A 36 22.02 16.20 -4.81
C VAL A 36 22.04 17.42 -5.71
N ARG A 37 21.69 17.27 -6.97
CA ARG A 37 21.49 18.39 -7.91
C ARG A 37 20.01 18.72 -8.00
N VAL A 38 19.69 20.00 -7.78
CA VAL A 38 18.37 20.59 -8.01
C VAL A 38 18.52 21.58 -9.15
N GLY A 39 18.10 21.17 -10.36
CA GLY A 39 18.46 21.88 -11.58
C GLY A 39 19.97 21.99 -11.73
N GLU A 40 20.51 23.22 -11.79
CA GLU A 40 21.95 23.47 -11.90
C GLU A 40 22.69 23.60 -10.58
N ILE A 41 21.99 23.57 -9.44
CA ILE A 41 22.57 23.81 -8.11
C ILE A 41 22.87 22.47 -7.44
N THR A 42 24.06 22.32 -6.88
CA THR A 42 24.38 21.18 -6.02
C THR A 42 24.18 21.57 -4.55
N VAL A 43 23.43 20.74 -3.83
CA VAL A 43 23.14 20.87 -2.39
C VAL A 43 23.43 19.55 -1.69
N SER A 44 23.82 19.61 -0.42
CA SER A 44 23.99 18.40 0.39
C SER A 44 22.78 18.20 1.28
N LEU A 45 22.16 17.03 1.21
CA LEU A 45 21.00 16.61 2.03
C LEU A 45 21.43 15.50 2.98
N ARG A 46 20.84 15.49 4.17
CA ARG A 46 20.93 14.30 5.03
C ARG A 46 20.10 13.19 4.41
N ALA A 47 20.71 12.05 4.24
CA ALA A 47 20.11 10.86 3.65
C ALA A 47 20.41 9.62 4.48
N TYR A 48 19.61 8.60 4.31
CA TYR A 48 19.79 7.28 4.89
C TYR A 48 19.52 6.22 3.82
N ASN A 49 20.40 5.23 3.74
CA ASN A 49 20.20 4.10 2.83
C ASN A 49 19.97 2.84 3.66
N GLU A 50 18.85 2.19 3.46
CA GLU A 50 18.52 0.96 4.15
C GLU A 50 19.30 -0.22 3.55
N SER A 51 20.20 -0.80 4.34
CA SER A 51 21.18 -1.78 3.87
C SER A 51 20.60 -3.10 3.35
N TYR A 52 19.32 -3.40 3.62
CA TYR A 52 18.66 -4.63 3.20
C TYR A 52 17.78 -4.48 1.95
N GLU A 53 17.27 -3.27 1.68
CA GLU A 53 16.27 -3.04 0.63
C GLU A 53 16.72 -2.03 -0.43
N GLY A 54 17.88 -1.41 -0.25
CA GLY A 54 18.41 -0.43 -1.22
C GLY A 54 17.64 0.88 -1.30
N ASN A 55 16.65 1.09 -0.43
CA ASN A 55 15.82 2.30 -0.43
C ASN A 55 16.58 3.49 0.13
N LEU A 56 16.59 4.58 -0.64
CA LEU A 56 17.14 5.86 -0.24
C LEU A 56 16.08 6.69 0.45
N TYR A 57 16.31 7.09 1.68
CA TYR A 57 15.47 8.00 2.46
C TYR A 57 16.12 9.38 2.55
N LEU A 58 15.35 10.42 2.32
CA LEU A 58 15.79 11.82 2.34
C LEU A 58 15.17 12.58 3.50
N SER A 59 15.95 13.43 4.17
CA SER A 59 15.47 14.38 5.19
C SER A 59 14.47 15.35 4.57
N LEU A 60 13.25 15.40 5.11
CA LEU A 60 12.22 16.34 4.64
C LEU A 60 12.61 17.80 4.90
N THR A 61 13.30 18.07 6.01
CA THR A 61 13.73 19.42 6.35
C THR A 61 14.79 19.92 5.37
N ASP A 62 15.78 19.09 5.04
CA ASP A 62 16.83 19.46 4.08
C ASP A 62 16.27 19.56 2.65
N LEU A 63 15.37 18.65 2.29
CA LEU A 63 14.68 18.69 0.99
C LEU A 63 13.85 19.97 0.82
N ALA A 64 13.15 20.40 1.88
CA ALA A 64 12.39 21.65 1.87
C ALA A 64 13.28 22.88 1.64
N GLN A 65 14.53 22.87 2.15
CA GLN A 65 15.51 23.91 1.87
C GLN A 65 16.04 23.83 0.44
N ALA A 66 16.34 22.63 -0.04
CA ALA A 66 16.86 22.40 -1.39
C ALA A 66 15.87 22.83 -2.49
N LEU A 67 14.58 22.59 -2.27
CA LEU A 67 13.52 22.95 -3.22
C LEU A 67 12.99 24.39 -3.04
N ARG A 68 13.55 25.16 -2.14
CA ARG A 68 13.12 26.55 -1.90
C ARG A 68 13.28 27.42 -3.15
N GLY A 69 12.21 28.13 -3.53
CA GLY A 69 12.16 28.97 -4.72
C GLY A 69 11.87 28.21 -6.02
N THR A 70 11.63 26.91 -5.96
CA THR A 70 11.18 26.10 -7.09
C THR A 70 9.65 25.95 -7.10
N ASP A 71 9.10 25.41 -8.19
CA ASP A 71 7.67 25.10 -8.31
C ASP A 71 7.22 24.01 -7.34
N ARG A 72 8.15 23.21 -6.82
CA ARG A 72 7.91 22.12 -5.84
C ARG A 72 8.35 22.49 -4.42
N GLN A 73 8.49 23.77 -4.13
CA GLN A 73 8.80 24.22 -2.76
C GLN A 73 7.71 23.81 -1.78
N PHE A 74 8.12 23.51 -0.55
CA PHE A 74 7.21 23.20 0.54
C PHE A 74 7.80 23.61 1.91
N ARG A 75 6.96 23.68 2.90
CA ARG A 75 7.33 23.95 4.30
C ARG A 75 6.95 22.77 5.17
N VAL A 76 7.84 22.36 6.07
CA VAL A 76 7.59 21.33 7.08
C VAL A 76 7.57 21.96 8.46
N GLU A 77 6.59 21.60 9.27
CA GLU A 77 6.43 22.03 10.66
C GLU A 77 6.17 20.83 11.55
N TYR A 78 6.97 20.68 12.60
CA TYR A 78 6.74 19.72 13.66
C TYR A 78 5.85 20.34 14.74
N GLN A 79 4.82 19.61 15.17
CA GLN A 79 4.00 19.95 16.32
C GLN A 79 4.22 18.91 17.42
N ALA A 80 4.74 19.39 18.57
CA ALA A 80 4.81 18.58 19.78
C ALA A 80 3.41 18.27 20.30
N GLY A 81 3.25 17.04 20.81
CA GLY A 81 1.97 16.45 21.13
C GLY A 81 1.03 17.29 22.00
N GLY A 82 -0.24 17.27 21.59
CA GLY A 82 -1.43 17.57 22.35
C GLY A 82 -2.24 16.28 22.52
N ALA A 83 -3.58 16.38 22.57
CA ALA A 83 -4.48 15.22 22.61
C ALA A 83 -4.28 14.26 21.43
N ASP A 84 -3.78 14.76 20.29
CA ASP A 84 -3.55 14.02 19.04
C ASP A 84 -2.14 13.42 18.90
N GLY A 85 -1.25 13.62 19.87
CA GLY A 85 0.15 13.17 19.78
C GLY A 85 1.04 14.04 18.90
N GLU A 86 2.28 13.58 18.65
CA GLU A 86 3.23 14.27 17.76
C GLU A 86 2.80 14.16 16.30
N LEU A 87 2.93 15.23 15.53
CA LEU A 87 2.61 15.24 14.10
C LEU A 87 3.50 16.22 13.33
N TRP A 88 3.58 16.02 12.02
CA TRP A 88 4.27 16.89 11.06
C TRP A 88 3.27 17.43 10.05
N LYS A 89 3.41 18.71 9.73
CA LYS A 89 2.62 19.39 8.69
C LYS A 89 3.53 19.80 7.55
N LEU A 90 3.19 19.39 6.34
CA LEU A 90 3.82 19.82 5.11
C LEU A 90 2.80 20.67 4.34
N THR A 91 3.22 21.88 3.94
CA THR A 91 2.41 22.77 3.11
C THR A 91 3.13 23.02 1.80
N THR A 92 2.55 22.55 0.70
CA THR A 92 3.09 22.75 -0.65
C THR A 92 2.94 24.21 -1.08
N GLY A 93 3.79 24.65 -1.99
CA GLY A 93 3.82 26.03 -2.48
C GLY A 93 4.40 27.06 -1.49
N GLN A 94 4.61 26.69 -0.22
CA GLN A 94 5.21 27.59 0.78
C GLN A 94 6.71 27.33 0.92
N ALA A 95 7.52 28.37 0.87
CA ALA A 95 8.96 28.25 1.05
C ALA A 95 9.32 27.92 2.52
N ALA A 96 10.28 27.04 2.70
CA ALA A 96 10.89 26.77 4.01
C ALA A 96 11.55 28.08 4.56
N PRO A 97 11.50 28.30 5.92
CA PRO A 97 12.14 29.46 6.52
C PRO A 97 13.67 29.48 6.29
N ALA A 98 14.24 30.62 5.94
CA ALA A 98 15.69 30.76 5.72
C ALA A 98 16.51 30.48 6.99
N SER A 99 15.90 30.58 8.19
CA SER A 99 16.54 30.27 9.48
C SER A 99 16.84 28.79 9.68
N ASP A 100 16.12 27.90 9.00
CA ASP A 100 16.26 26.45 9.19
C ASP A 100 17.51 25.92 8.48
N ALA A 101 17.97 26.58 7.39
CA ALA A 101 19.23 26.28 6.72
C ALA A 101 20.45 26.36 7.64
N LYS A 102 20.43 27.26 8.64
CA LYS A 102 21.53 27.41 9.60
C LYS A 102 21.53 26.33 10.70
N LYS A 103 20.38 25.77 11.04
CA LYS A 103 20.27 24.67 12.02
C LYS A 103 20.79 23.35 11.45
N ASN A 104 20.55 23.12 10.17
CA ASN A 104 20.92 21.88 9.48
C ASN A 104 22.41 21.73 9.23
N ALA A 105 23.14 22.87 9.05
CA ALA A 105 24.59 22.86 8.92
C ALA A 105 25.34 22.52 10.22
N ALA A 106 24.67 22.54 11.37
CA ALA A 106 25.30 22.35 12.69
C ALA A 106 25.20 20.91 13.24
N SER A 107 24.35 20.06 12.67
CA SER A 107 24.21 18.67 13.11
C SER A 107 25.15 17.79 12.28
N ALA A 108 26.31 17.48 12.84
CA ALA A 108 27.25 16.55 12.19
C ALA A 108 26.56 15.20 11.95
N PRO A 109 26.68 14.61 10.73
CA PRO A 109 26.22 13.25 10.46
C PRO A 109 26.85 12.30 11.49
N GLY A 110 26.06 11.40 12.05
CA GLY A 110 26.57 10.36 12.95
C GLY A 110 26.20 10.50 14.44
N GLN A 111 25.44 11.54 14.83
CA GLN A 111 24.96 11.70 16.20
C GLN A 111 23.46 11.46 16.41
N SER A 112 22.68 11.37 15.34
CA SER A 112 21.23 11.10 15.42
C SER A 112 20.92 9.69 15.00
N TYR A 113 20.17 8.96 15.84
CA TYR A 113 19.69 7.64 15.51
C TYR A 113 18.32 7.74 14.82
N LEU A 114 18.12 6.95 13.76
CA LEU A 114 16.86 6.87 13.07
C LEU A 114 16.01 5.73 13.62
N SER A 115 14.71 5.98 13.79
CA SER A 115 13.75 4.96 14.16
C SER A 115 12.63 4.90 13.14
N LEU A 116 12.39 3.71 12.56
CA LEU A 116 11.26 3.48 11.65
C LEU A 116 9.96 3.50 12.42
N LYS A 117 9.03 4.36 12.01
CA LYS A 117 7.69 4.47 12.58
C LYS A 117 6.68 4.90 11.53
N ARG A 118 5.41 4.60 11.79
CA ARG A 118 4.29 5.30 11.15
C ARG A 118 4.09 6.62 11.89
N ASN A 119 4.71 7.68 11.39
CA ASN A 119 4.51 9.02 11.92
C ASN A 119 3.28 9.66 11.26
N ARG A 120 2.61 10.57 11.98
CA ARG A 120 1.46 11.31 11.44
C ARG A 120 1.98 12.48 10.62
N LEU A 121 1.90 12.37 9.31
CA LEU A 121 2.25 13.42 8.35
C LEU A 121 0.97 13.94 7.70
N PHE A 122 0.76 15.25 7.75
CA PHE A 122 -0.31 15.92 7.05
C PHE A 122 0.27 16.73 5.89
N VAL A 123 -0.24 16.52 4.69
CA VAL A 123 0.13 17.26 3.49
C VAL A 123 -1.09 18.08 3.06
N ASP A 124 -0.96 19.40 3.08
CA ASP A 124 -2.04 20.33 2.74
C ASP A 124 -3.36 20.05 3.50
N GLY A 125 -3.23 19.67 4.77
CA GLY A 125 -4.34 19.37 5.66
C GLY A 125 -4.89 17.94 5.57
N GLY A 126 -4.48 17.14 4.60
CA GLY A 126 -4.83 15.72 4.48
C GLY A 126 -3.80 14.81 5.15
N GLU A 127 -4.24 13.83 5.97
CA GLU A 127 -3.33 12.84 6.54
C GLU A 127 -2.74 11.95 5.43
N ARG A 128 -1.42 11.69 5.52
CA ARG A 128 -0.69 10.76 4.66
C ARG A 128 -0.10 9.63 5.49
N ARG A 129 -0.03 8.45 4.92
CA ARG A 129 0.39 7.23 5.62
C ARG A 129 1.58 6.59 4.94
N TYR A 130 2.75 7.20 5.19
CA TYR A 130 4.03 6.65 4.77
C TYR A 130 4.75 5.99 5.95
N TYR A 131 5.59 5.00 5.68
CA TYR A 131 6.62 4.60 6.61
C TYR A 131 7.76 5.60 6.55
N THR A 132 8.13 6.16 7.69
CA THR A 132 9.12 7.21 7.76
C THR A 132 10.16 6.87 8.81
N TYR A 133 11.41 7.18 8.54
CA TYR A 133 12.41 7.23 9.58
C TYR A 133 12.33 8.58 10.29
N ARG A 134 12.46 8.56 11.61
CA ARG A 134 12.46 9.76 12.43
C ARG A 134 13.78 9.84 13.20
N SER A 135 14.42 10.99 13.14
CA SER A 135 15.62 11.32 13.93
C SER A 135 15.27 11.88 15.32
N ASP A 136 16.27 11.92 16.20
CA ASP A 136 16.10 12.46 17.57
C ASP A 136 15.75 13.95 17.55
N ASP A 137 16.23 14.71 16.57
CA ASP A 137 15.95 16.13 16.36
C ASP A 137 14.57 16.39 15.69
N LYS A 138 13.72 15.36 15.58
CA LYS A 138 12.35 15.41 15.05
C LYS A 138 12.26 15.65 13.55
N ASP A 139 13.30 15.40 12.81
CA ASP A 139 13.21 15.36 11.35
C ASP A 139 12.64 14.02 10.85
N LEU A 140 11.89 14.06 9.75
CA LEU A 140 11.39 12.89 9.07
C LEU A 140 12.20 12.62 7.81
N TYR A 141 12.42 11.33 7.55
CA TYR A 141 13.04 10.84 6.33
C TYR A 141 12.02 9.99 5.57
N LEU A 142 11.72 10.39 4.35
CA LEU A 142 10.87 9.64 3.42
C LEU A 142 11.70 8.94 2.36
N SER A 143 11.20 7.81 1.87
CA SER A 143 11.81 7.15 0.71
C SER A 143 11.79 8.08 -0.51
N LEU A 144 12.78 7.94 -1.39
CA LEU A 144 12.83 8.74 -2.62
C LEU A 144 11.56 8.55 -3.46
N ALA A 145 11.03 7.33 -3.52
CA ALA A 145 9.78 7.04 -4.21
C ALA A 145 8.58 7.79 -3.61
N ASP A 146 8.43 7.79 -2.27
CA ASP A 146 7.37 8.54 -1.61
C ASP A 146 7.52 10.06 -1.79
N VAL A 147 8.76 10.56 -1.83
CA VAL A 147 9.05 11.97 -2.14
C VAL A 147 8.60 12.32 -3.56
N GLN A 148 8.93 11.48 -4.55
CA GLN A 148 8.51 11.69 -5.94
C GLN A 148 6.98 11.69 -6.07
N LEU A 149 6.30 10.72 -5.46
CA LEU A 149 4.84 10.61 -5.47
C LEU A 149 4.15 11.77 -4.73
N MET A 150 4.68 12.14 -3.56
CA MET A 150 4.08 13.16 -2.71
C MET A 150 4.21 14.58 -3.30
N LEU A 151 5.36 14.89 -3.89
CA LEU A 151 5.67 16.22 -4.43
C LEU A 151 5.45 16.32 -5.94
N ASP A 152 5.06 15.23 -6.59
CA ASP A 152 4.97 15.15 -8.05
C ASP A 152 6.26 15.65 -8.72
N LEU A 153 7.39 15.07 -8.32
CA LEU A 153 8.74 15.52 -8.63
C LEU A 153 9.53 14.41 -9.31
N THR A 154 10.07 14.68 -10.50
CA THR A 154 10.97 13.73 -11.17
C THR A 154 12.35 13.74 -10.51
N ALA A 155 12.85 12.53 -10.20
CA ALA A 155 14.18 12.31 -9.64
C ALA A 155 14.84 11.06 -10.22
N TRP A 156 16.16 11.12 -10.48
CA TRP A 156 16.94 9.98 -10.97
C TRP A 156 18.41 10.12 -10.62
N PHE A 157 19.14 9.01 -10.67
CA PHE A 157 20.60 9.04 -10.60
C PHE A 157 21.21 9.22 -11.98
N ASP A 158 22.07 10.22 -12.16
CA ASP A 158 22.80 10.41 -13.41
C ASP A 158 23.93 9.38 -13.60
N SER A 159 24.60 9.43 -14.75
CA SER A 159 25.69 8.49 -15.07
C SER A 159 26.90 8.57 -14.14
N ALA A 160 27.01 9.63 -13.35
CA ALA A 160 28.04 9.81 -12.33
C ALA A 160 27.57 9.35 -10.94
N GLY A 161 26.33 8.86 -10.82
CA GLY A 161 25.73 8.41 -9.56
C GLY A 161 25.25 9.57 -8.66
N VAL A 162 25.06 10.77 -9.22
CA VAL A 162 24.54 11.93 -8.50
C VAL A 162 23.03 11.95 -8.62
N LEU A 163 22.32 12.04 -7.51
CA LEU A 163 20.87 12.20 -7.49
C LEU A 163 20.48 13.56 -8.07
N ARG A 164 19.60 13.53 -9.08
CA ARG A 164 19.01 14.69 -9.73
C ARG A 164 17.58 14.85 -9.27
N LEU A 165 17.20 16.06 -8.91
CA LEU A 165 15.81 16.47 -8.66
C LEU A 165 15.44 17.56 -9.66
N GLU A 166 14.36 17.32 -10.41
CA GLU A 166 13.88 18.26 -11.45
C GLU A 166 12.50 18.82 -11.06
N PRO A 167 12.47 19.91 -10.28
CA PRO A 167 11.22 20.47 -9.77
C PRO A 167 10.23 20.93 -10.84
N GLY A 168 10.73 21.30 -12.02
CA GLY A 168 9.91 21.72 -13.16
C GLY A 168 9.29 20.56 -13.96
N GLN A 169 9.61 19.31 -13.61
CA GLN A 169 9.09 18.14 -14.29
C GLN A 169 8.20 17.32 -13.34
N PRO A 170 6.92 17.08 -13.70
CA PRO A 170 6.04 16.23 -12.94
C PRO A 170 6.56 14.78 -12.95
N PHE A 171 6.25 14.03 -11.91
CA PHE A 171 6.56 12.61 -11.85
C PHE A 171 5.58 11.85 -12.75
N ALA A 172 6.00 11.57 -13.97
CA ALA A 172 5.27 10.77 -14.96
C ALA A 172 5.99 9.41 -15.12
N PRO A 173 5.68 8.43 -14.25
CA PRO A 173 6.30 7.13 -14.34
C PRO A 173 5.80 6.41 -15.59
N ASP A 174 6.72 5.94 -16.45
CA ASP A 174 6.37 5.00 -17.51
C ASP A 174 6.24 3.59 -16.91
N PRO A 175 5.04 2.98 -16.89
CA PRO A 175 4.86 1.64 -16.38
C PRO A 175 5.67 0.60 -17.17
N PHE A 176 6.02 0.87 -18.44
CA PHE A 176 6.87 0.00 -19.25
C PHE A 176 8.34 0.02 -18.78
N GLU A 177 8.76 1.05 -18.05
CA GLU A 177 10.05 1.14 -17.39
C GLU A 177 10.06 0.57 -15.96
N LEU A 178 8.91 0.17 -15.42
CA LEU A 178 8.81 -0.57 -14.15
C LEU A 178 9.48 -1.95 -14.29
N LYS A 179 10.78 -1.94 -14.50
CA LYS A 179 11.58 -3.15 -14.40
C LYS A 179 11.70 -3.50 -12.93
N ARG A 180 11.48 -4.77 -12.64
CA ARG A 180 11.49 -5.40 -11.32
C ARG A 180 12.68 -5.01 -10.42
N GLU A 181 13.76 -4.45 -10.97
CA GLU A 181 15.02 -4.22 -10.27
C GLU A 181 15.42 -2.74 -10.15
N ASP A 182 14.73 -1.82 -10.87
CA ASP A 182 15.25 -0.46 -11.02
C ASP A 182 14.53 0.61 -10.19
N TYR A 183 13.27 0.36 -9.70
CA TYR A 183 12.48 1.44 -9.10
C TYR A 183 11.90 1.16 -7.71
N PHE A 184 11.36 -0.05 -7.40
CA PHE A 184 10.45 -0.20 -6.26
C PHE A 184 10.61 -1.51 -5.48
N GLY A 185 11.77 -2.09 -5.42
CA GLY A 185 11.95 -3.37 -4.75
C GLY A 185 11.23 -4.54 -5.44
N ALA A 186 11.27 -5.73 -4.86
CA ALA A 186 10.75 -6.93 -5.49
C ALA A 186 9.23 -7.07 -5.30
N PHE A 187 8.53 -7.46 -6.36
CA PHE A 187 7.15 -7.95 -6.36
C PHE A 187 7.02 -9.22 -7.20
N ASN A 188 5.95 -9.99 -7.00
CA ASN A 188 5.71 -11.20 -7.78
C ASN A 188 4.93 -10.92 -9.07
N ALA A 189 3.83 -10.16 -8.97
CA ALA A 189 3.02 -9.78 -10.11
C ALA A 189 2.34 -8.44 -9.90
N VAL A 190 2.15 -7.70 -10.99
CA VAL A 190 1.34 -6.48 -11.03
C VAL A 190 0.44 -6.46 -12.25
N LEU A 191 -0.67 -5.73 -12.14
CA LEU A 191 -1.58 -5.48 -13.25
C LEU A 191 -2.31 -4.16 -12.98
N VAL A 192 -2.56 -3.38 -14.04
CA VAL A 192 -3.56 -2.32 -14.03
C VAL A 192 -4.43 -2.44 -15.28
N GLY A 193 -5.71 -2.23 -15.10
CA GLY A 193 -6.71 -2.28 -16.18
C GLY A 193 -7.94 -1.49 -15.82
N ASP A 194 -8.81 -1.38 -16.79
CA ASP A 194 -10.09 -0.72 -16.72
C ASP A 194 -11.18 -1.78 -16.42
N ALA A 195 -11.85 -1.62 -15.28
CA ALA A 195 -12.86 -2.57 -14.84
C ALA A 195 -14.14 -2.53 -15.71
N ASP A 196 -14.46 -1.39 -16.30
CA ASP A 196 -15.68 -1.19 -17.09
C ASP A 196 -15.57 -1.83 -18.49
N THR A 197 -14.37 -1.81 -19.07
CA THR A 197 -14.11 -2.42 -20.39
C THR A 197 -13.46 -3.80 -20.31
N GLY A 198 -12.84 -4.14 -19.18
CA GLY A 198 -12.03 -5.33 -19.02
C GLY A 198 -10.65 -5.24 -19.66
N GLU A 199 -10.26 -4.08 -20.20
CA GLU A 199 -8.97 -3.85 -20.81
C GLU A 199 -7.85 -3.90 -19.77
N ILE A 200 -6.75 -4.59 -20.12
CA ILE A 200 -5.54 -4.63 -19.29
C ILE A 200 -4.47 -3.73 -19.94
N LEU A 201 -4.24 -2.57 -19.33
CA LEU A 201 -3.32 -1.56 -19.84
C LEU A 201 -1.85 -1.95 -19.64
N PHE A 202 -1.52 -2.51 -18.46
CA PHE A 202 -0.17 -2.96 -18.15
C PHE A 202 -0.17 -4.16 -17.21
N SER A 203 0.82 -5.04 -17.36
CA SER A 203 0.97 -6.16 -16.42
C SER A 203 2.35 -6.83 -16.47
N VAL A 204 2.76 -7.38 -15.32
CA VAL A 204 3.92 -8.27 -15.18
C VAL A 204 3.47 -9.54 -14.47
N ASN A 205 3.81 -10.72 -15.00
CA ASN A 205 3.51 -12.03 -14.42
C ASN A 205 2.02 -12.28 -14.12
N ARG A 206 1.11 -11.61 -14.83
CA ARG A 206 -0.33 -11.55 -14.51
C ARG A 206 -1.06 -12.89 -14.44
N ALA A 207 -0.57 -13.89 -15.16
CA ALA A 207 -1.20 -15.22 -15.28
C ALA A 207 -0.74 -16.22 -14.22
N TRP A 208 0.34 -15.91 -13.50
CA TRP A 208 0.89 -16.82 -12.51
C TRP A 208 0.11 -16.75 -11.20
N ARG A 209 -0.10 -17.91 -10.59
CA ARG A 209 -0.83 -18.04 -9.34
C ARG A 209 0.10 -17.81 -8.15
N TYR A 210 -0.27 -16.84 -7.30
CA TYR A 210 0.45 -16.51 -6.08
C TYR A 210 -0.47 -16.60 -4.86
N PRO A 211 0.06 -16.77 -3.65
CA PRO A 211 -0.70 -16.57 -2.42
C PRO A 211 -1.22 -15.14 -2.36
N ILE A 212 -2.49 -14.97 -1.98
CA ILE A 212 -3.20 -13.67 -2.02
C ILE A 212 -3.56 -13.11 -0.64
N ALA A 213 -3.27 -13.86 0.43
CA ALA A 213 -3.61 -13.47 1.79
C ALA A 213 -5.07 -12.96 1.92
N SER A 214 -5.27 -11.83 2.62
CA SER A 214 -6.60 -11.26 2.86
C SER A 214 -7.30 -10.67 1.63
N LEU A 215 -6.70 -10.67 0.43
CA LEU A 215 -7.45 -10.39 -0.80
C LEU A 215 -8.54 -11.45 -1.03
N SER A 216 -8.43 -12.61 -0.40
CA SER A 216 -9.48 -13.65 -0.35
C SER A 216 -10.83 -13.14 0.14
N LYS A 217 -10.82 -12.09 0.98
CA LYS A 217 -12.02 -11.46 1.53
C LYS A 217 -12.88 -10.76 0.47
N LEU A 218 -12.33 -10.50 -0.73
CA LEU A 218 -13.11 -10.04 -1.88
C LEU A 218 -14.13 -11.12 -2.31
N MET A 219 -13.71 -12.39 -2.41
CA MET A 219 -14.62 -13.49 -2.70
C MET A 219 -15.57 -13.73 -1.53
N SER A 220 -15.12 -13.61 -0.29
CA SER A 220 -16.01 -13.73 0.87
C SER A 220 -17.07 -12.64 0.88
N TYR A 221 -16.70 -11.40 0.54
CA TYR A 221 -17.64 -10.30 0.40
C TYR A 221 -18.67 -10.55 -0.70
N LEU A 222 -18.24 -11.02 -1.88
CA LEU A 222 -19.15 -11.35 -2.98
C LEU A 222 -20.22 -12.33 -2.53
N LEU A 223 -19.85 -13.43 -1.88
CA LEU A 223 -20.82 -14.43 -1.41
C LEU A 223 -21.80 -13.87 -0.36
N LEU A 224 -21.37 -12.90 0.45
CA LEU A 224 -22.27 -12.24 1.41
C LEU A 224 -23.25 -11.32 0.69
N VAL A 225 -22.82 -10.56 -0.30
CA VAL A 225 -23.69 -9.70 -1.13
C VAL A 225 -24.74 -10.56 -1.84
N GLU A 226 -24.29 -11.62 -2.52
CA GLU A 226 -25.19 -12.53 -3.23
C GLU A 226 -26.21 -13.20 -2.29
N ALA A 227 -25.81 -13.58 -1.06
CA ALA A 227 -26.74 -14.14 -0.08
C ALA A 227 -27.75 -13.11 0.45
N VAL A 228 -27.35 -11.83 0.58
CA VAL A 228 -28.28 -10.75 0.93
C VAL A 228 -29.25 -10.47 -0.20
N GLU A 229 -28.81 -10.43 -1.44
CA GLU A 229 -29.65 -10.24 -2.61
C GLU A 229 -30.65 -11.39 -2.80
N ALA A 230 -30.23 -12.62 -2.48
CA ALA A 230 -31.10 -13.79 -2.47
C ALA A 230 -32.13 -13.78 -1.31
N GLY A 231 -32.01 -12.85 -0.37
CA GLY A 231 -32.85 -12.77 0.84
C GLY A 231 -32.58 -13.89 1.87
N GLU A 232 -31.43 -14.55 1.77
CA GLU A 232 -31.02 -15.60 2.73
C GLU A 232 -30.55 -15.01 4.06
N ILE A 233 -29.90 -13.85 4.01
CA ILE A 233 -29.37 -13.09 5.15
C ILE A 233 -29.58 -11.60 4.95
N GLY A 234 -29.44 -10.78 6.02
CA GLY A 234 -29.59 -9.32 5.95
C GLY A 234 -28.44 -8.58 6.61
N TRP A 235 -28.13 -7.38 6.13
CA TRP A 235 -27.02 -6.56 6.67
C TRP A 235 -27.18 -6.23 8.17
N GLU A 236 -28.41 -6.11 8.65
CA GLU A 236 -28.71 -5.82 10.06
C GLU A 236 -28.80 -7.09 10.94
N ASP A 237 -28.68 -8.30 10.33
CA ASP A 237 -28.81 -9.54 11.06
C ASP A 237 -27.82 -9.66 12.20
N PRO A 238 -28.27 -10.14 13.38
CA PRO A 238 -27.39 -10.37 14.52
C PRO A 238 -26.58 -11.66 14.33
N VAL A 239 -25.32 -11.54 13.87
CA VAL A 239 -24.43 -12.66 13.65
C VAL A 239 -23.92 -13.20 14.98
N PRO A 240 -24.16 -14.46 15.35
CA PRO A 240 -23.67 -15.08 16.57
C PRO A 240 -22.16 -15.39 16.46
N ILE A 241 -21.39 -15.02 17.47
CA ILE A 241 -19.95 -15.25 17.50
C ILE A 241 -19.68 -16.64 18.06
N SER A 242 -19.09 -17.52 17.25
CA SER A 242 -18.70 -18.86 17.63
C SER A 242 -17.46 -18.87 18.54
N GLN A 243 -17.24 -19.98 19.25
CA GLN A 243 -16.00 -20.22 20.00
C GLN A 243 -14.77 -20.14 19.09
N LYS A 244 -14.88 -20.60 17.85
CA LYS A 244 -13.79 -20.62 16.88
C LYS A 244 -13.42 -19.21 16.41
N ALA A 245 -14.41 -18.38 16.06
CA ALA A 245 -14.21 -16.99 15.70
C ALA A 245 -13.60 -16.18 16.87
N ALA A 246 -14.14 -16.37 18.10
CA ALA A 246 -13.59 -15.75 19.30
C ALA A 246 -12.15 -16.19 19.58
N ALA A 247 -11.83 -17.48 19.44
CA ALA A 247 -10.46 -17.97 19.61
C ALA A 247 -9.49 -17.38 18.60
N LEU A 248 -9.92 -17.19 17.35
CA LEU A 248 -9.12 -16.53 16.32
C LEU A 248 -8.85 -15.06 16.71
N SER A 249 -9.84 -14.36 17.26
CA SER A 249 -9.68 -12.95 17.70
C SER A 249 -8.65 -12.78 18.82
N TRP A 250 -8.38 -13.82 19.61
CA TRP A 250 -7.39 -13.80 20.68
C TRP A 250 -6.02 -14.34 20.27
N SER A 251 -5.88 -14.76 19.03
CA SER A 251 -4.61 -15.21 18.47
C SER A 251 -3.71 -14.02 18.07
N ALA A 252 -2.48 -14.31 17.65
CA ALA A 252 -1.57 -13.31 17.10
C ALA A 252 -2.07 -12.69 15.76
N ASP A 253 -3.02 -13.36 15.08
CA ASP A 253 -3.62 -12.93 13.82
C ASP A 253 -4.99 -12.23 14.03
N GLY A 254 -5.42 -12.04 15.29
CA GLY A 254 -6.66 -11.35 15.64
C GLY A 254 -6.54 -9.82 15.52
N ILE A 255 -7.60 -9.19 15.04
CA ILE A 255 -7.68 -7.73 14.82
C ILE A 255 -8.70 -7.09 15.75
N VAL A 256 -9.89 -7.69 15.84
CA VAL A 256 -11.02 -7.20 16.63
C VAL A 256 -11.35 -8.22 17.70
N SER A 257 -11.44 -7.80 18.97
CA SER A 257 -11.78 -8.71 20.06
C SER A 257 -13.23 -9.14 19.98
N LEU A 258 -13.49 -10.44 19.83
CA LEU A 258 -14.82 -11.03 19.79
C LEU A 258 -15.05 -11.90 21.03
N SER A 259 -16.26 -11.80 21.60
CA SER A 259 -16.68 -12.64 22.74
C SER A 259 -17.58 -13.78 22.27
N PRO A 260 -17.33 -15.03 22.66
CA PRO A 260 -18.17 -16.16 22.26
C PRO A 260 -19.59 -16.00 22.79
N GLY A 261 -20.57 -16.29 21.94
CA GLY A 261 -21.99 -16.13 22.27
C GLY A 261 -22.54 -14.72 22.18
N ALA A 262 -21.68 -13.71 21.95
CA ALA A 262 -22.15 -12.36 21.60
C ALA A 262 -22.78 -12.36 20.21
N THR A 263 -23.59 -11.36 19.93
CA THR A 263 -24.13 -11.10 18.59
C THR A 263 -23.71 -9.71 18.10
N ILE A 264 -23.22 -9.64 16.88
CA ILE A 264 -22.76 -8.41 16.23
C ILE A 264 -23.51 -8.23 14.91
N PRO A 265 -23.99 -7.04 14.55
CA PRO A 265 -24.60 -6.81 13.25
C PRO A 265 -23.68 -7.25 12.10
N MET A 266 -24.24 -7.88 11.09
CA MET A 266 -23.51 -8.38 9.92
C MET A 266 -22.74 -7.24 9.23
N GLU A 267 -23.34 -6.05 9.12
CA GLU A 267 -22.71 -4.87 8.54
C GLU A 267 -21.41 -4.48 9.28
N GLU A 268 -21.40 -4.43 10.62
CA GLU A 268 -20.19 -4.09 11.38
C GLU A 268 -19.08 -5.12 11.22
N LEU A 269 -19.42 -6.42 11.20
CA LEU A 269 -18.46 -7.48 10.92
C LEU A 269 -17.91 -7.37 9.49
N THR A 270 -18.75 -7.01 8.51
CA THR A 270 -18.35 -6.81 7.12
C THR A 270 -17.42 -5.62 6.97
N GLN A 271 -17.73 -4.50 7.62
CA GLN A 271 -16.83 -3.33 7.65
C GLN A 271 -15.50 -3.67 8.33
N ALA A 272 -15.51 -4.41 9.44
CA ALA A 272 -14.28 -4.87 10.09
C ALA A 272 -13.47 -5.81 9.17
N MET A 273 -14.13 -6.71 8.45
CA MET A 273 -13.52 -7.63 7.48
C MET A 273 -12.85 -6.86 6.33
N MET A 274 -13.51 -5.88 5.76
CA MET A 274 -13.04 -5.18 4.57
C MET A 274 -12.01 -4.08 4.90
N LEU A 275 -12.26 -3.23 5.88
CA LEU A 275 -11.45 -2.05 6.20
C LEU A 275 -10.28 -2.37 7.13
N ALA A 276 -10.53 -3.09 8.22
CA ALA A 276 -9.52 -3.50 9.17
C ALA A 276 -8.84 -4.83 8.79
N SER A 277 -9.40 -5.54 7.82
CA SER A 277 -8.97 -6.89 7.44
C SER A 277 -9.15 -7.96 8.52
N SER A 278 -10.18 -7.83 9.40
CA SER A 278 -10.46 -8.76 10.49
C SER A 278 -10.67 -10.20 9.97
N ASN A 279 -9.86 -11.13 10.48
CA ASN A 279 -9.91 -12.54 10.10
C ASN A 279 -11.06 -13.25 10.84
N GLU A 280 -11.24 -12.92 12.11
CA GLU A 280 -12.30 -13.41 12.96
C GLU A 280 -13.68 -12.97 12.51
N SER A 281 -13.81 -11.72 12.00
CA SER A 281 -15.06 -11.27 11.38
C SER A 281 -15.38 -12.05 10.10
N ALA A 282 -14.39 -12.27 9.23
CA ALA A 282 -14.57 -13.09 8.04
C ALA A 282 -14.99 -14.54 8.38
N LEU A 283 -14.45 -15.11 9.46
CA LEU A 283 -14.83 -16.46 9.92
C LEU A 283 -16.26 -16.47 10.47
N ALA A 284 -16.64 -15.51 11.33
CA ALA A 284 -17.98 -15.42 11.89
C ALA A 284 -19.05 -15.26 10.80
N LEU A 285 -18.77 -14.39 9.81
CA LEU A 285 -19.63 -14.18 8.65
C LEU A 285 -19.78 -15.44 7.78
N ALA A 286 -18.67 -16.15 7.56
CA ALA A 286 -18.68 -17.42 6.80
C ALA A 286 -19.50 -18.50 7.49
N GLU A 287 -19.34 -18.66 8.81
CA GLU A 287 -20.11 -19.60 9.61
C GLU A 287 -21.61 -19.23 9.64
N TYR A 288 -21.94 -17.94 9.66
CA TYR A 288 -23.31 -17.45 9.61
C TYR A 288 -23.98 -17.74 8.26
N ALA A 289 -23.30 -17.38 7.16
CA ALA A 289 -23.88 -17.50 5.81
C ALA A 289 -23.95 -18.93 5.27
N ALA A 290 -23.10 -19.84 5.74
CA ALA A 290 -23.03 -21.20 5.19
C ALA A 290 -23.13 -22.32 6.27
N GLY A 291 -23.31 -21.95 7.55
CA GLY A 291 -23.36 -22.90 8.64
C GLY A 291 -21.99 -23.36 9.15
N THR A 292 -21.03 -23.58 8.25
CA THR A 292 -19.64 -23.92 8.61
C THR A 292 -18.61 -23.20 7.73
N GLU A 293 -17.39 -23.00 8.25
CA GLU A 293 -16.27 -22.51 7.44
C GLU A 293 -16.01 -23.39 6.21
N ALA A 294 -16.13 -24.72 6.38
CA ALA A 294 -15.85 -25.65 5.28
C ALA A 294 -16.86 -25.51 4.12
N ASP A 295 -18.15 -25.37 4.45
CA ASP A 295 -19.20 -25.16 3.47
C ASP A 295 -19.06 -23.81 2.76
N PHE A 296 -18.68 -22.76 3.51
CA PHE A 296 -18.40 -21.46 2.92
C PHE A 296 -17.22 -21.51 1.95
N VAL A 297 -16.12 -22.17 2.33
CA VAL A 297 -14.94 -22.37 1.45
C VAL A 297 -15.31 -23.20 0.21
N ALA A 298 -16.20 -24.19 0.34
CA ALA A 298 -16.71 -24.92 -0.82
C ALA A 298 -17.45 -23.97 -1.79
N ARG A 299 -18.36 -23.12 -1.28
CA ARG A 299 -19.05 -22.09 -2.08
C ARG A 299 -18.06 -21.10 -2.72
N MET A 300 -17.00 -20.66 -2.01
CA MET A 300 -15.95 -19.78 -2.59
C MET A 300 -15.30 -20.43 -3.82
N ASN A 301 -14.96 -21.71 -3.76
CA ASN A 301 -14.34 -22.40 -4.90
C ASN A 301 -15.34 -22.66 -6.03
N GLU A 302 -16.57 -23.05 -5.72
CA GLU A 302 -17.64 -23.24 -6.69
C GLU A 302 -17.92 -21.90 -7.43
N ARG A 303 -18.06 -20.80 -6.70
CA ARG A 303 -18.29 -19.49 -7.30
C ARG A 303 -17.12 -19.02 -8.15
N ALA A 304 -15.90 -19.32 -7.75
CA ALA A 304 -14.70 -19.04 -8.55
C ALA A 304 -14.71 -19.81 -9.89
N ASP A 305 -15.12 -21.08 -9.86
CA ASP A 305 -15.24 -21.90 -11.07
C ASP A 305 -16.37 -21.36 -12.00
N GLU A 306 -17.52 -20.95 -11.47
CA GLU A 306 -18.64 -20.33 -12.21
C GLU A 306 -18.22 -19.00 -12.88
N LEU A 307 -17.44 -18.18 -12.19
CA LEU A 307 -16.89 -16.91 -12.71
C LEU A 307 -15.69 -17.11 -13.65
N GLY A 308 -15.25 -18.34 -13.88
CA GLY A 308 -14.11 -18.66 -14.73
C GLY A 308 -12.78 -18.18 -14.18
N LEU A 309 -12.65 -18.07 -12.85
CA LEU A 309 -11.42 -17.67 -12.15
C LEU A 309 -10.48 -18.89 -11.99
N LEU A 310 -9.96 -19.38 -13.09
CA LEU A 310 -9.31 -20.70 -13.18
C LEU A 310 -8.07 -20.87 -12.29
N SER A 311 -7.43 -19.78 -11.90
CA SER A 311 -6.26 -19.81 -11.00
C SER A 311 -6.65 -19.78 -9.52
N ALA A 312 -7.92 -19.48 -9.18
CA ALA A 312 -8.37 -19.34 -7.82
C ALA A 312 -8.36 -20.68 -7.06
N ARG A 313 -7.92 -20.64 -5.79
CA ARG A 313 -8.08 -21.75 -4.84
C ARG A 313 -8.19 -21.17 -3.45
N PHE A 314 -9.29 -21.51 -2.77
CA PHE A 314 -9.60 -21.07 -1.43
C PHE A 314 -9.54 -22.23 -0.43
N TYR A 315 -9.05 -21.96 0.77
CA TYR A 315 -8.93 -22.89 1.89
C TYR A 315 -9.48 -22.30 3.20
N THR A 316 -9.61 -20.97 3.25
CA THR A 316 -10.17 -20.23 4.38
C THR A 316 -10.92 -19.00 3.86
N PRO A 317 -11.93 -18.48 4.57
CA PRO A 317 -12.63 -17.25 4.16
C PRO A 317 -11.80 -15.98 4.33
N HIS A 318 -10.77 -16.01 5.15
CA HIS A 318 -9.98 -14.86 5.57
C HIS A 318 -8.59 -14.75 4.89
N GLY A 319 -8.07 -15.85 4.33
CA GLY A 319 -6.77 -15.87 3.65
C GLY A 319 -5.55 -16.21 4.52
N LEU A 320 -5.73 -16.48 5.82
CA LEU A 320 -4.66 -17.06 6.63
C LEU A 320 -4.33 -18.48 6.16
N PRO A 321 -3.10 -18.95 6.37
CA PRO A 321 -2.74 -20.34 6.10
C PRO A 321 -3.64 -21.33 6.84
N SER A 322 -4.18 -22.33 6.14
CA SER A 322 -4.86 -23.45 6.78
C SER A 322 -3.86 -24.56 7.09
N TYR A 323 -4.02 -25.19 8.24
CA TYR A 323 -3.24 -26.38 8.63
C TYR A 323 -4.08 -27.63 8.39
N SER A 324 -3.49 -28.65 7.74
CA SER A 324 -4.17 -29.94 7.61
C SER A 324 -4.38 -30.57 8.99
N ALA A 325 -5.55 -31.19 9.20
CA ALA A 325 -5.83 -31.99 10.37
C ALA A 325 -4.80 -33.12 10.49
N GLY A 326 -3.87 -33.01 11.44
CA GLY A 326 -2.79 -34.00 11.61
C GLY A 326 -1.43 -33.37 11.97
N GLY A 327 -1.36 -32.06 12.17
CA GLY A 327 -0.19 -31.39 12.74
C GLY A 327 1.06 -31.34 11.86
N LEU A 328 1.02 -31.87 10.65
CA LEU A 328 2.06 -31.62 9.65
C LEU A 328 1.81 -30.27 8.96
N PRO A 329 2.85 -29.44 8.78
CA PRO A 329 2.70 -28.09 8.21
C PRO A 329 2.52 -28.13 6.70
N GLY A 330 1.45 -28.74 6.24
CA GLY A 330 0.93 -28.53 4.88
C GLY A 330 0.23 -27.17 4.84
N LYS A 331 0.96 -26.07 4.95
CA LYS A 331 0.40 -24.72 4.88
C LYS A 331 -0.20 -24.49 3.50
N ARG A 332 -1.51 -24.73 3.37
CA ARG A 332 -2.29 -24.32 2.20
C ARG A 332 -2.66 -22.87 2.36
N GLN A 333 -2.44 -22.07 1.35
CA GLN A 333 -2.85 -20.66 1.33
C GLN A 333 -3.75 -20.41 0.12
N ASN A 334 -4.75 -19.55 0.34
CA ASN A 334 -5.56 -19.04 -0.76
C ASN A 334 -4.64 -18.41 -1.80
N SER A 335 -4.91 -18.72 -3.04
CA SER A 335 -4.05 -18.29 -4.16
C SER A 335 -4.87 -17.95 -5.39
N MET A 336 -4.41 -16.97 -6.16
CA MET A 336 -5.02 -16.50 -7.39
C MET A 336 -3.97 -15.77 -8.24
N SER A 337 -4.23 -15.60 -9.53
CA SER A 337 -3.45 -14.75 -10.42
C SER A 337 -3.90 -13.29 -10.35
N ALA A 338 -3.04 -12.36 -10.78
CA ALA A 338 -3.44 -10.95 -10.87
C ALA A 338 -4.57 -10.74 -11.87
N THR A 339 -4.62 -11.52 -12.96
CA THR A 339 -5.72 -11.48 -13.94
C THR A 339 -7.06 -11.87 -13.31
N ASP A 340 -7.10 -12.96 -12.54
CA ASP A 340 -8.35 -13.40 -11.93
C ASP A 340 -8.78 -12.50 -10.77
N LEU A 341 -7.82 -11.90 -10.03
CA LEU A 341 -8.14 -10.85 -9.05
C LEU A 341 -8.72 -9.60 -9.69
N PHE A 342 -8.18 -9.18 -10.84
CA PHE A 342 -8.71 -8.08 -11.61
C PHE A 342 -10.17 -8.38 -12.05
N ARG A 343 -10.42 -9.58 -12.63
CA ARG A 343 -11.76 -10.00 -13.04
C ARG A 343 -12.74 -10.06 -11.88
N LEU A 344 -12.33 -10.62 -10.74
CA LEU A 344 -13.15 -10.65 -9.53
C LEU A 344 -13.48 -9.23 -9.05
N SER A 345 -12.50 -8.32 -9.10
CA SER A 345 -12.70 -6.94 -8.69
C SER A 345 -13.63 -6.19 -9.63
N ALA A 346 -13.47 -6.35 -10.95
CA ALA A 346 -14.37 -5.78 -11.95
C ALA A 346 -15.81 -6.29 -11.77
N TYR A 347 -15.97 -7.60 -11.60
CA TYR A 347 -17.27 -8.19 -11.32
C TYR A 347 -17.93 -7.64 -10.04
N LEU A 348 -17.14 -7.49 -8.95
CA LEU A 348 -17.63 -6.91 -7.71
C LEU A 348 -18.08 -5.46 -7.87
N LEU A 349 -17.30 -4.64 -8.60
CA LEU A 349 -17.61 -3.23 -8.83
C LEU A 349 -18.87 -3.04 -9.68
N GLU A 350 -19.08 -3.91 -10.66
CA GLU A 350 -20.30 -3.95 -11.50
C GLU A 350 -21.51 -4.39 -10.67
N HIS A 351 -21.34 -5.44 -9.85
CA HIS A 351 -22.41 -6.07 -9.10
C HIS A 351 -22.83 -5.26 -7.85
N ASP A 352 -21.87 -4.68 -7.15
CA ASP A 352 -22.10 -3.79 -6.01
C ASP A 352 -21.28 -2.50 -6.12
N PRO A 353 -21.80 -1.49 -6.83
CA PRO A 353 -21.14 -0.19 -6.96
C PRO A 353 -20.93 0.53 -5.61
N THR A 354 -21.71 0.18 -4.58
CA THR A 354 -21.63 0.81 -3.25
C THR A 354 -20.43 0.31 -2.43
N LEU A 355 -19.78 -0.76 -2.87
CA LEU A 355 -18.58 -1.29 -2.21
C LEU A 355 -17.50 -0.21 -2.01
N THR A 356 -17.34 0.68 -2.98
CA THR A 356 -16.32 1.74 -2.91
C THR A 356 -16.66 2.84 -1.91
N ASP A 357 -17.94 3.05 -1.58
CA ASP A 357 -18.35 3.98 -0.51
C ASP A 357 -17.87 3.48 0.85
N MET A 358 -17.86 2.17 1.05
CA MET A 358 -17.30 1.56 2.25
C MET A 358 -15.78 1.55 2.18
N THR A 359 -15.18 0.98 1.13
CA THR A 359 -13.72 0.75 1.07
C THR A 359 -12.89 2.01 0.88
N GLY A 360 -13.52 3.11 0.45
CA GLY A 360 -12.91 4.44 0.35
C GLY A 360 -12.81 5.21 1.67
N GLN A 361 -13.46 4.74 2.73
CA GLN A 361 -13.40 5.40 4.04
C GLN A 361 -12.00 5.33 4.62
N GLN A 362 -11.47 6.47 5.07
CA GLN A 362 -10.17 6.54 5.72
C GLN A 362 -10.17 5.92 7.12
N PHE A 363 -11.27 6.10 7.84
CA PHE A 363 -11.47 5.60 9.21
C PHE A 363 -12.80 4.87 9.31
N VAL A 364 -12.83 3.84 10.14
CA VAL A 364 -14.04 3.12 10.49
C VAL A 364 -14.25 3.15 12.00
N HIS A 365 -15.48 3.42 12.39
CA HIS A 365 -15.92 3.36 13.78
C HIS A 365 -17.04 2.33 13.90
N LEU A 366 -16.81 1.27 14.68
CA LEU A 366 -17.69 0.13 14.85
C LEU A 366 -18.16 0.05 16.31
N PRO A 367 -19.27 0.69 16.65
CA PRO A 367 -19.69 0.89 18.04
C PRO A 367 -20.04 -0.40 18.78
N LYS A 368 -20.66 -1.39 18.11
CA LYS A 368 -20.99 -2.69 18.71
C LYS A 368 -19.75 -3.54 18.97
N LEU A 369 -18.72 -3.36 18.16
CA LEU A 369 -17.41 -3.97 18.36
C LEU A 369 -16.51 -3.18 19.32
N GLY A 370 -16.92 -1.95 19.71
CA GLY A 370 -16.07 -1.05 20.50
C GLY A 370 -14.73 -0.75 19.82
N PHE A 371 -14.70 -0.73 18.49
CA PHE A 371 -13.48 -0.70 17.71
C PHE A 371 -13.45 0.50 16.75
N THR A 372 -12.35 1.19 16.73
CA THR A 372 -12.08 2.27 15.77
C THR A 372 -10.70 2.08 15.19
N THR A 373 -10.59 2.13 13.89
CA THR A 373 -9.29 1.99 13.19
C THR A 373 -9.27 2.79 11.91
N ALA A 374 -8.07 2.95 11.38
CA ALA A 374 -7.88 3.43 10.03
C ALA A 374 -7.96 2.30 9.02
N ASN A 375 -8.37 2.65 7.81
CA ASN A 375 -8.34 1.74 6.68
C ASN A 375 -6.93 1.14 6.49
N SER A 376 -6.87 -0.15 6.22
CA SER A 376 -5.60 -0.85 5.97
C SER A 376 -4.96 -0.50 4.62
N ASN A 377 -5.74 0.06 3.67
CA ASN A 377 -5.25 0.55 2.39
C ASN A 377 -4.65 1.95 2.55
N PRO A 378 -3.31 2.13 2.40
CA PRO A 378 -2.69 3.44 2.55
C PRO A 378 -3.07 4.41 1.42
N LEU A 379 -3.45 3.91 0.23
CA LEU A 379 -3.72 4.76 -0.93
C LEU A 379 -4.98 5.62 -0.76
N VAL A 380 -5.95 5.22 0.06
CA VAL A 380 -7.11 6.08 0.39
C VAL A 380 -6.70 7.34 1.17
N PHE A 381 -5.48 7.37 1.70
CA PHE A 381 -4.87 8.55 2.33
C PHE A 381 -3.90 9.27 1.39
N ASN A 382 -3.11 8.49 0.63
CA ASN A 382 -1.94 9.01 -0.09
C ASN A 382 -2.27 9.49 -1.49
N MET A 383 -3.23 8.85 -2.18
CA MET A 383 -3.61 9.18 -3.55
C MET A 383 -5.06 9.66 -3.62
N PRO A 384 -5.30 10.97 -3.89
CA PRO A 384 -6.66 11.49 -4.02
C PRO A 384 -7.47 10.73 -5.07
N GLY A 385 -8.72 10.42 -4.72
CA GLY A 385 -9.65 9.69 -5.59
C GLY A 385 -9.63 8.17 -5.44
N VAL A 386 -8.57 7.58 -4.85
CA VAL A 386 -8.57 6.14 -4.56
C VAL A 386 -9.66 5.82 -3.54
N ASN A 387 -10.52 4.85 -3.87
CA ASN A 387 -11.72 4.51 -3.10
C ASN A 387 -11.85 3.01 -2.76
N GLY A 388 -10.82 2.21 -2.98
CA GLY A 388 -10.88 0.78 -2.65
C GLY A 388 -9.56 0.06 -2.87
N LEU A 389 -9.58 -1.28 -2.88
CA LEU A 389 -10.56 -2.21 -2.33
C LEU A 389 -10.02 -2.93 -1.08
N LYS A 390 -8.87 -3.63 -1.22
CA LYS A 390 -8.42 -4.54 -0.17
C LYS A 390 -6.90 -4.72 -0.16
N THR A 391 -6.34 -4.78 1.05
CA THR A 391 -4.95 -5.19 1.31
C THR A 391 -4.88 -6.64 1.79
N GLY A 392 -3.70 -7.24 1.64
CA GLY A 392 -3.41 -8.56 2.20
C GLY A 392 -1.93 -8.71 2.50
N SER A 393 -1.59 -9.47 3.55
CA SER A 393 -0.20 -9.85 3.83
C SER A 393 -0.12 -11.15 4.63
N THR A 394 0.82 -11.99 4.28
CA THR A 394 1.34 -13.10 5.08
C THR A 394 2.82 -13.27 4.76
N ASN A 395 3.58 -13.96 5.61
CA ASN A 395 5.01 -14.20 5.35
C ASN A 395 5.29 -14.86 3.99
N ARG A 396 4.34 -15.64 3.44
CA ARG A 396 4.50 -16.30 2.14
C ARG A 396 3.93 -15.49 0.98
N ALA A 397 2.85 -14.75 1.21
CA ALA A 397 2.22 -13.92 0.19
C ALA A 397 3.02 -12.65 -0.08
N GLY A 398 3.86 -12.22 0.87
CA GLY A 398 4.36 -10.85 0.86
C GLY A 398 3.24 -9.85 1.09
N TYR A 399 3.38 -8.66 0.60
CA TYR A 399 2.36 -7.60 0.68
C TYR A 399 1.57 -7.53 -0.63
N CYS A 400 0.25 -7.59 -0.52
CA CYS A 400 -0.69 -7.61 -1.65
C CYS A 400 -1.70 -6.45 -1.54
N LEU A 401 -2.18 -5.97 -2.69
CA LEU A 401 -3.17 -4.90 -2.77
C LEU A 401 -4.00 -5.05 -4.05
N VAL A 402 -5.30 -4.82 -3.92
CA VAL A 402 -6.17 -4.37 -5.01
C VAL A 402 -6.59 -2.95 -4.67
N ALA A 403 -6.31 -2.01 -5.55
CA ALA A 403 -6.69 -0.61 -5.41
C ALA A 403 -7.54 -0.16 -6.59
N THR A 404 -8.49 0.76 -6.34
CA THR A 404 -9.41 1.29 -7.35
C THR A 404 -9.36 2.80 -7.40
N LEU A 405 -9.46 3.34 -8.62
CA LEU A 405 -9.48 4.77 -8.90
C LEU A 405 -10.49 5.07 -9.99
N PRO A 406 -11.59 5.77 -9.72
CA PRO A 406 -12.45 6.33 -10.76
C PRO A 406 -11.72 7.45 -11.51
N VAL A 407 -11.77 7.41 -12.83
CA VAL A 407 -11.20 8.41 -13.74
C VAL A 407 -12.28 8.92 -14.66
N THR A 408 -12.43 10.24 -14.75
CA THR A 408 -13.40 10.89 -15.63
C THR A 408 -12.69 11.61 -16.75
N VAL A 409 -13.05 11.30 -18.00
CA VAL A 409 -12.55 11.98 -19.20
C VAL A 409 -13.78 12.45 -20.03
N GLY A 410 -13.94 13.76 -20.16
CA GLY A 410 -15.17 14.30 -20.73
C GLY A 410 -16.39 14.02 -19.85
N GLU A 411 -17.36 13.28 -20.37
CA GLU A 411 -18.60 12.89 -19.67
C GLU A 411 -18.58 11.42 -19.20
N GLU A 412 -17.53 10.67 -19.55
CA GLU A 412 -17.40 9.25 -19.22
C GLU A 412 -16.54 9.05 -17.98
N THR A 413 -16.91 8.09 -17.12
CA THR A 413 -16.16 7.72 -15.95
C THR A 413 -15.95 6.22 -15.94
N HIS A 414 -14.70 5.80 -15.86
CA HIS A 414 -14.29 4.41 -15.74
C HIS A 414 -13.52 4.18 -14.45
N THR A 415 -13.54 2.96 -13.96
CA THR A 415 -12.85 2.56 -12.74
C THR A 415 -11.58 1.77 -13.07
N LEU A 416 -10.44 2.37 -12.80
CA LEU A 416 -9.15 1.68 -12.88
C LEU A 416 -8.97 0.75 -11.68
N VAL A 417 -8.45 -0.45 -11.95
CA VAL A 417 -8.11 -1.44 -10.93
C VAL A 417 -6.63 -1.78 -11.03
N ALA A 418 -5.87 -1.50 -9.98
CA ALA A 418 -4.48 -1.94 -9.85
C ALA A 418 -4.39 -3.13 -8.91
N VAL A 419 -3.69 -4.18 -9.33
CA VAL A 419 -3.39 -5.39 -8.55
C VAL A 419 -1.89 -5.49 -8.33
N VAL A 420 -1.46 -5.61 -7.08
CA VAL A 420 -0.07 -5.87 -6.69
C VAL A 420 -0.02 -7.13 -5.85
N LEU A 421 0.82 -8.10 -6.23
CA LEU A 421 1.01 -9.35 -5.52
C LEU A 421 2.47 -9.55 -5.13
N GLY A 422 2.69 -9.90 -3.86
CA GLY A 422 3.98 -10.32 -3.37
C GLY A 422 5.04 -9.24 -3.36
N ALA A 423 4.67 -8.01 -3.08
CA ALA A 423 5.63 -6.96 -2.77
C ALA A 423 6.40 -7.31 -1.48
N GLU A 424 7.67 -6.97 -1.43
CA GLU A 424 8.53 -7.30 -0.29
C GLU A 424 8.22 -6.45 0.94
N THR A 425 7.73 -5.22 0.74
CA THR A 425 7.31 -4.32 1.83
C THR A 425 5.93 -3.73 1.60
N ALA A 426 5.35 -3.18 2.67
CA ALA A 426 4.08 -2.48 2.58
C ALA A 426 4.18 -1.18 1.76
N ASP A 427 5.35 -0.53 1.77
CA ASP A 427 5.62 0.69 1.00
C ASP A 427 5.72 0.37 -0.49
N VAL A 428 6.54 -0.61 -0.87
CA VAL A 428 6.66 -1.09 -2.26
C VAL A 428 5.29 -1.45 -2.84
N ARG A 429 4.45 -2.14 -2.07
CA ARG A 429 3.08 -2.44 -2.46
C ARG A 429 2.26 -1.19 -2.80
N GLY A 430 2.32 -0.17 -1.93
CA GLY A 430 1.60 1.10 -2.12
C GLY A 430 2.14 1.88 -3.30
N GLN A 431 3.45 2.02 -3.39
CA GLN A 431 4.14 2.75 -4.45
C GLN A 431 3.87 2.13 -5.83
N CYS A 432 3.98 0.80 -5.96
CA CYS A 432 3.65 0.11 -7.21
C CYS A 432 2.20 0.38 -7.65
N ALA A 433 1.23 0.26 -6.74
CA ALA A 433 -0.16 0.47 -7.08
C ALA A 433 -0.44 1.94 -7.46
N GLU A 434 0.13 2.90 -6.74
CA GLU A 434 -0.02 4.33 -7.04
C GLU A 434 0.54 4.69 -8.41
N ILE A 435 1.74 4.19 -8.74
CA ILE A 435 2.36 4.41 -10.04
C ILE A 435 1.52 3.83 -11.18
N LEU A 436 1.05 2.60 -11.02
CA LEU A 436 0.19 1.96 -12.01
C LEU A 436 -1.09 2.76 -12.26
N LEU A 437 -1.75 3.22 -11.20
CA LEU A 437 -2.97 4.02 -11.30
C LEU A 437 -2.70 5.39 -11.92
N ARG A 438 -1.60 6.07 -11.56
CA ARG A 438 -1.22 7.36 -12.16
C ARG A 438 -0.92 7.23 -13.66
N ALA A 439 -0.17 6.21 -14.04
CA ALA A 439 0.17 5.97 -15.44
C ALA A 439 -1.08 5.63 -16.28
N ALA A 440 -1.96 4.78 -15.76
CA ALA A 440 -3.20 4.44 -16.44
C ALA A 440 -4.15 5.65 -16.54
N LYS A 441 -4.23 6.47 -15.50
CA LYS A 441 -4.99 7.72 -15.52
C LYS A 441 -4.45 8.68 -16.57
N ALA A 442 -3.12 8.91 -16.61
CA ALA A 442 -2.49 9.79 -17.59
C ALA A 442 -2.72 9.29 -19.01
N HIS A 443 -2.66 7.99 -19.25
CA HIS A 443 -2.96 7.39 -20.55
C HIS A 443 -4.39 7.76 -21.01
N TYR A 444 -5.40 7.61 -20.17
CA TYR A 444 -6.77 7.97 -20.54
C TYR A 444 -6.99 9.49 -20.64
N GLU A 445 -6.30 10.30 -19.88
CA GLU A 445 -6.36 11.77 -20.01
C GLU A 445 -5.76 12.25 -21.34
N GLU A 446 -4.79 11.52 -21.91
CA GLU A 446 -4.15 11.83 -23.19
C GLU A 446 -4.89 11.21 -24.39
N GLU A 447 -5.26 9.93 -24.31
CA GLU A 447 -5.80 9.14 -25.45
C GLU A 447 -7.32 9.04 -25.44
N GLY A 448 -7.97 9.29 -24.30
CA GLY A 448 -9.39 9.00 -24.10
C GLY A 448 -9.64 7.53 -23.77
N PHE A 449 -10.88 7.20 -23.45
CA PHE A 449 -11.28 5.79 -23.29
C PHE A 449 -11.38 5.09 -24.65
N ALA A 450 -10.96 3.84 -24.73
CA ALA A 450 -11.16 3.05 -25.94
C ALA A 450 -12.67 2.91 -26.20
N PRO A 451 -13.14 3.03 -27.46
CA PRO A 451 -14.56 2.79 -27.76
C PRO A 451 -14.94 1.38 -27.34
N ALA A 452 -16.08 1.25 -26.65
CA ALA A 452 -16.63 -0.04 -26.25
C ALA A 452 -16.69 -0.98 -27.46
N ALA A 453 -16.13 -2.18 -27.34
CA ALA A 453 -16.01 -3.16 -28.40
C ALA A 453 -17.36 -3.79 -28.78
#